data_38f7783a09775781ec202ae299e309dc
#
_entry.id   38f7783a09775781ec202ae299e309dc
#
_cell.length_a   1.000
_cell.length_b   1.000
_cell.length_c   1.000
_cell.angle_alpha   90.00
_cell.angle_beta   90.00
_cell.angle_gamma   90.00
#
_symmetry.space_group_name_H-M   'P 1'
#
loop_
_entity.id
_entity.type
_entity.pdbx_description
1 polymer ?
#
loop_
_entity_poly.entity_id
_entity_poly.type
_entity_poly.pdbx_seq_one_letter_code
_entity_poly.pdbx_strand_id
1 'polypeptide(L)'
;MNFEELINDIERLLIGKELQSINPNTPPLFLLKIDRDIGKYYVSVSLNAKPTARSISEFEYIFNDLLRKGFCNVEQSLYGSSSSRNHPETIFANLPYIQF
;
A
#
# COMPACT_ATOMS: atom_id res chain seq x y z
N MET A 1 0.01 15.18 -9.35
CA MET A 1 0.30 14.61 -8.02
C MET A 1 1.72 14.10 -7.97
N ASN A 2 2.46 14.39 -6.92
CA ASN A 2 3.80 13.84 -6.72
C ASN A 2 3.76 12.78 -5.62
N PHE A 3 4.87 12.09 -5.42
CA PHE A 3 4.94 11.00 -4.45
C PHE A 3 4.69 11.47 -3.01
N GLU A 4 5.18 12.66 -2.67
CA GLU A 4 4.95 13.26 -1.36
C GLU A 4 3.46 13.46 -1.07
N GLU A 5 2.73 13.97 -2.05
CA GLU A 5 1.28 14.13 -1.94
C GLU A 5 0.56 12.80 -1.78
N LEU A 6 1.02 11.77 -2.50
CA LEU A 6 0.48 10.41 -2.37
C LEU A 6 0.64 9.89 -0.95
N ILE A 7 1.84 10.01 -0.38
CA ILE A 7 2.12 9.55 0.99
C ILE A 7 1.25 10.33 1.99
N ASN A 8 1.11 11.64 1.81
CA ASN A 8 0.24 12.45 2.66
C ASN A 8 -1.20 11.95 2.63
N ASP A 9 -1.70 11.60 1.45
CA ASP A 9 -3.06 11.09 1.30
C ASP A 9 -3.23 9.72 1.96
N ILE A 10 -2.26 8.84 1.82
CA ILE A 10 -2.30 7.53 2.47
C ILE A 10 -2.35 7.71 3.99
N GLU A 11 -1.52 8.57 4.54
CA GLU A 11 -1.53 8.83 5.98
C GLU A 11 -2.86 9.41 6.44
N ARG A 12 -3.39 10.39 5.71
CA ARG A 12 -4.61 11.10 6.10
C ARG A 12 -5.85 10.23 5.97
N LEU A 13 -5.91 9.41 4.92
CA LEU A 13 -7.14 8.70 4.57
C LEU A 13 -7.19 7.27 5.07
N LEU A 14 -6.06 6.60 5.21
CA LEU A 14 -6.03 5.16 5.39
C LEU A 14 -5.48 4.67 6.73
N ILE A 15 -4.67 5.45 7.43
CA ILE A 15 -4.11 4.99 8.71
C ILE A 15 -5.22 4.73 9.72
N GLY A 16 -5.14 3.56 10.37
CA GLY A 16 -6.10 3.16 11.41
C GLY A 16 -7.40 2.59 10.89
N LYS A 17 -7.57 2.49 9.57
CA LYS A 17 -8.81 1.97 8.96
C LYS A 17 -8.62 0.54 8.50
N GLU A 18 -9.72 -0.21 8.50
CA GLU A 18 -9.75 -1.53 7.92
C GLU A 18 -9.81 -1.39 6.38
N LEU A 19 -8.80 -1.93 5.71
CA LEU A 19 -8.66 -1.82 4.27
C LEU A 19 -9.03 -3.15 3.61
N GLN A 20 -10.01 -3.11 2.70
CA GLN A 20 -10.48 -4.29 2.01
C GLN A 20 -9.57 -4.62 0.83
N SER A 21 -9.21 -5.90 0.68
CA SER A 21 -8.44 -6.36 -0.47
C SER A 21 -9.32 -6.40 -1.72
N ILE A 22 -8.69 -6.24 -2.88
CA ILE A 22 -9.34 -6.47 -4.17
C ILE A 22 -9.80 -7.93 -4.28
N ASN A 23 -8.99 -8.86 -3.77
CA ASN A 23 -9.34 -10.28 -3.76
C ASN A 23 -10.24 -10.57 -2.57
N PRO A 24 -11.52 -10.99 -2.79
CA PRO A 24 -12.45 -11.23 -1.69
C PRO A 24 -12.04 -12.38 -0.77
N ASN A 25 -11.13 -13.24 -1.20
CA ASN A 25 -10.63 -14.35 -0.39
C ASN A 25 -9.46 -13.96 0.51
N THR A 26 -8.99 -12.72 0.39
CA THR A 26 -7.89 -12.20 1.19
C THR A 26 -8.47 -11.42 2.38
N PRO A 27 -8.01 -11.68 3.61
CA PRO A 27 -8.51 -10.94 4.76
C PRO A 27 -8.18 -9.45 4.68
N PRO A 28 -8.96 -8.60 5.35
CA PRO A 28 -8.68 -7.16 5.39
C PRO A 28 -7.34 -6.88 6.08
N LEU A 29 -6.85 -5.66 5.85
CA LEU A 29 -5.54 -5.23 6.31
C LEU A 29 -5.68 -3.89 7.02
N PHE A 30 -4.88 -3.67 8.05
CA PHE A 30 -4.78 -2.37 8.72
C PHE A 30 -3.43 -1.75 8.43
N LEU A 31 -3.44 -0.49 7.98
CA LEU A 31 -2.23 0.30 7.89
C LEU A 31 -2.09 1.04 9.22
N LEU A 32 -1.04 0.73 9.98
CA LEU A 32 -0.88 1.24 11.33
C LEU A 32 -0.10 2.54 11.37
N LYS A 33 0.94 2.66 10.53
CA LYS A 33 1.87 3.77 10.63
C LYS A 33 2.76 3.84 9.38
N ILE A 34 3.17 5.04 9.03
CA ILE A 34 4.23 5.28 8.04
C ILE A 34 5.35 6.03 8.73
N ASP A 35 6.55 5.47 8.70
CA ASP A 35 7.74 6.10 9.27
C ASP A 35 8.67 6.52 8.14
N ARG A 36 8.62 7.81 7.80
CA ARG A 36 9.38 8.36 6.67
C ARG A 36 10.87 8.44 6.97
N ASP A 37 11.24 8.54 8.23
CA ASP A 37 12.65 8.67 8.63
C ASP A 37 13.44 7.41 8.32
N ILE A 38 12.82 6.25 8.50
CA ILE A 38 13.46 4.97 8.21
C ILE A 38 12.94 4.30 6.94
N GLY A 39 11.99 4.94 6.25
CA GLY A 39 11.46 4.45 4.98
C GLY A 39 10.62 3.18 5.10
N LYS A 40 9.84 3.06 6.17
CA LYS A 40 9.02 1.87 6.43
C LYS A 40 7.56 2.23 6.63
N TYR A 41 6.68 1.29 6.27
CA TYR A 41 5.28 1.34 6.69
C TYR A 41 4.94 0.03 7.40
N TYR A 42 3.94 0.09 8.27
CA TYR A 42 3.59 -1.03 9.14
C TYR A 42 2.15 -1.45 8.91
N VAL A 43 1.95 -2.73 8.65
CA VAL A 43 0.64 -3.32 8.38
C VAL A 43 0.39 -4.49 9.32
N SER A 44 -0.89 -4.81 9.52
CA SER A 44 -1.29 -5.89 10.41
C SER A 44 -2.65 -6.43 9.97
N VAL A 45 -2.93 -7.69 10.34
CA VAL A 45 -4.25 -8.30 10.08
C VAL A 45 -5.31 -7.85 11.07
N SER A 46 -4.89 -7.26 12.19
CA SER A 46 -5.80 -6.64 13.17
C SER A 46 -5.03 -5.59 13.96
N LEU A 47 -5.76 -4.71 14.65
CA LEU A 47 -5.14 -3.65 15.45
C LEU A 47 -4.31 -4.21 16.61
N ASN A 48 -4.57 -5.44 17.03
CA ASN A 48 -3.88 -6.06 18.17
C ASN A 48 -2.83 -7.08 17.76
N ALA A 49 -2.71 -7.38 16.47
CA ALA A 49 -1.74 -8.34 15.97
C ALA A 49 -0.36 -7.67 15.82
N LYS A 50 0.67 -8.50 15.81
CA LYS A 50 2.04 -8.03 15.60
C LYS A 50 2.16 -7.41 14.19
N PRO A 51 2.65 -6.16 14.08
CA PRO A 51 2.77 -5.52 12.78
C PRO A 51 3.91 -6.09 11.96
N THR A 52 3.76 -6.01 10.64
CA THR A 52 4.80 -6.34 9.67
C THR A 52 5.34 -5.05 9.09
N ALA A 53 6.66 -4.87 9.13
CA ALA A 53 7.32 -3.70 8.55
C ALA A 53 7.62 -3.98 7.08
N ARG A 54 7.30 -2.97 6.22
CA ARG A 54 7.53 -3.04 4.78
C ARG A 54 8.20 -1.77 4.30
N SER A 55 8.86 -1.82 3.16
CA SER A 55 9.58 -0.67 2.60
C SER A 55 8.62 0.28 1.87
N ILE A 56 8.75 1.58 2.14
CA ILE A 56 8.02 2.63 1.41
C ILE A 56 8.36 2.58 -0.10
N SER A 57 9.50 2.04 -0.48
CA SER A 57 9.87 1.92 -1.90
C SER A 57 8.85 1.08 -2.70
N GLU A 58 8.09 0.22 -2.06
CA GLU A 58 7.02 -0.52 -2.72
C GLU A 58 5.93 0.42 -3.26
N PHE A 59 5.60 1.46 -2.50
CA PHE A 59 4.66 2.48 -2.95
C PHE A 59 5.23 3.26 -4.13
N GLU A 60 6.51 3.55 -4.09
CA GLU A 60 7.18 4.31 -5.15
C GLU A 60 7.16 3.56 -6.48
N TYR A 61 7.41 2.26 -6.48
CA TYR A 61 7.32 1.44 -7.69
C TYR A 61 5.92 1.49 -8.31
N ILE A 62 4.90 1.31 -7.50
CA ILE A 62 3.52 1.34 -7.98
C ILE A 62 3.16 2.74 -8.50
N PHE A 63 3.55 3.78 -7.77
CA PHE A 63 3.27 5.16 -8.14
C PHE A 63 3.91 5.50 -9.49
N ASN A 64 5.16 5.12 -9.69
CA ASN A 64 5.87 5.38 -10.93
C ASN A 64 5.21 4.66 -12.12
N ASP A 65 4.73 3.44 -11.91
CA ASP A 65 3.98 2.73 -12.94
C ASP A 65 2.66 3.41 -13.28
N LEU A 66 1.96 3.92 -12.27
CA LEU A 66 0.71 4.66 -12.50
C LEU A 66 0.96 5.94 -13.30
N LEU A 67 2.05 6.64 -13.03
CA LEU A 67 2.39 7.85 -13.77
C LEU A 67 2.70 7.56 -15.25
N ARG A 68 3.33 6.42 -15.52
CA ARG A 68 3.72 6.07 -16.90
C ARG A 68 2.57 5.47 -17.71
N LYS A 69 1.73 4.66 -17.08
CA LYS A 69 0.78 3.80 -17.78
C LYS A 69 -0.68 4.12 -17.51
N GLY A 70 -0.94 4.98 -16.53
CA GLY A 70 -2.31 5.26 -16.07
C GLY A 70 -2.90 4.19 -15.18
N PHE A 71 -2.30 3.01 -15.15
CA PHE A 71 -2.62 1.92 -14.23
C PHE A 71 -1.37 1.07 -14.06
N CYS A 72 -1.32 0.28 -13.00
CA CYS A 72 -0.19 -0.63 -12.80
C CYS A 72 -0.68 -2.05 -12.53
N ASN A 73 0.21 -3.00 -12.80
CA ASN A 73 0.05 -4.38 -12.36
C ASN A 73 0.99 -4.53 -11.16
N VAL A 74 0.42 -4.69 -9.97
CA VAL A 74 1.19 -4.75 -8.73
C VAL A 74 2.20 -5.88 -8.77
N GLU A 75 1.83 -7.00 -9.36
CA GLU A 75 2.70 -8.17 -9.48
C GLU A 75 3.95 -7.86 -10.30
N GLN A 76 3.81 -7.09 -11.38
CA GLN A 76 4.93 -6.66 -12.20
C GLN A 76 5.75 -5.57 -11.51
N SER A 77 5.09 -4.64 -10.84
CA SER A 77 5.77 -3.55 -10.15
C SER A 77 6.63 -4.04 -9.00
N LEU A 78 6.24 -5.14 -8.38
CA LEU A 78 6.95 -5.76 -7.26
C LEU A 78 7.59 -7.08 -7.67
N TYR A 79 8.10 -7.16 -8.87
CA TYR A 79 8.74 -8.37 -9.39
C TYR A 79 9.79 -8.88 -8.42
N GLY A 80 9.68 -10.14 -8.02
CA GLY A 80 10.57 -10.76 -7.04
C GLY A 80 10.09 -10.66 -5.60
N SER A 81 9.06 -9.88 -5.31
CA SER A 81 8.50 -9.71 -3.97
C SER A 81 7.21 -10.50 -3.83
N SER A 82 7.26 -11.78 -4.10
CA SER A 82 6.07 -12.60 -4.29
C SER A 82 5.19 -12.77 -3.05
N SER A 83 5.78 -12.82 -1.86
CA SER A 83 5.06 -13.24 -0.66
C SER A 83 4.14 -12.18 -0.06
N SER A 84 4.30 -10.90 -0.44
CA SER A 84 3.60 -9.81 0.25
C SER A 84 3.08 -8.74 -0.68
N ARG A 85 2.95 -9.04 -1.97
CA ARG A 85 2.44 -8.08 -2.94
C ARG A 85 1.02 -7.61 -2.62
N ASN A 86 0.30 -8.39 -1.84
CA ASN A 86 -1.05 -8.05 -1.44
C ASN A 86 -1.11 -6.78 -0.57
N HIS A 87 -0.08 -6.50 0.20
CA HIS A 87 -0.10 -5.37 1.12
C HIS A 87 -0.16 -4.02 0.39
N PRO A 88 0.78 -3.69 -0.51
CA PRO A 88 0.70 -2.42 -1.23
C PRO A 88 -0.50 -2.36 -2.19
N GLU A 89 -0.90 -3.48 -2.76
CA GLU A 89 -2.10 -3.54 -3.60
C GLU A 89 -3.34 -3.13 -2.83
N THR A 90 -3.52 -3.70 -1.64
CA THR A 90 -4.67 -3.39 -0.79
C THR A 90 -4.68 -1.91 -0.41
N ILE A 91 -3.53 -1.36 -0.05
CA ILE A 91 -3.43 0.04 0.34
C ILE A 91 -3.83 0.95 -0.82
N PHE A 92 -3.27 0.72 -2.02
CA PHE A 92 -3.59 1.55 -3.19
C PHE A 92 -5.05 1.40 -3.60
N ALA A 93 -5.61 0.19 -3.54
CA ALA A 93 -7.01 -0.04 -3.93
C ALA A 93 -8.01 0.75 -3.07
N ASN A 94 -7.62 1.16 -1.88
CA ASN A 94 -8.49 1.93 -0.98
C ASN A 94 -8.33 3.43 -1.13
N LEU A 95 -7.48 3.91 -2.02
CA LEU A 95 -7.40 5.33 -2.35
C LEU A 95 -8.52 5.67 -3.34
N PRO A 96 -9.22 6.81 -3.13
CA PRO A 96 -10.43 7.11 -3.92
C PRO A 96 -10.18 7.37 -5.40
N TYR A 97 -8.96 7.67 -5.79
CA TYR A 97 -8.63 8.03 -7.17
C TYR A 97 -7.78 6.98 -7.89
N ILE A 98 -7.48 5.84 -7.25
CA ILE A 98 -6.70 4.76 -7.85
C ILE A 98 -7.65 3.70 -8.39
N GLN A 99 -7.35 3.20 -9.59
CA GLN A 99 -8.08 2.12 -10.24
C GLN A 99 -7.13 0.99 -10.61
N PHE A 100 -7.60 -0.21 -10.45
CA PHE A 100 -6.88 -1.41 -10.84
C PHE A 100 -7.66 -2.19 -11.87
#